data_15274357a38ad04bad728bc7f6c6cf29
#
_entry.id   15274357a38ad04bad728bc7f6c6cf29
#
_cell.length_a   1.000
_cell.length_b   1.000
_cell.length_c   1.000
_cell.angle_alpha   90.00
_cell.angle_beta   90.00
_cell.angle_gamma   90.00
#
_symmetry.space_group_name_H-M   'P 1'
#
loop_
_entity.id
_entity.type
_entity.pdbx_description
1 polymer ?
#
loop_
_entity_poly.entity_id
_entity_poly.type
_entity_poly.pdbx_seq_one_letter_code
_entity_poly.pdbx_strand_id
1 'polypeptide(L)'
;MGKAMGNFTELDAYLFGQGTHYDIYKKLGAHLSVDGKKKGVRFAVWAPNAKRVFVIGEFNGWDETANEMERVEPESIGVFETFVPNIGTGVLYKYLIETADGTLLYKADPYANEAELRPGTASKVADIEHFKWTDSKWMKDRAACKDPYEKPMAIYEVHPGSWKKHEQTEEDEDGFYNYREIAHELAAYVKDMGYTHVELMGILEHPFCLLYTSPSPR
;
A
#
# COMPACT_ATOMS: atom_id res chain seq x y z
N MET A 1 -0.42 34.58 1.08
CA MET A 1 -0.24 33.31 1.75
C MET A 1 0.26 32.34 0.68
N GLY A 2 1.50 31.85 0.77
CA GLY A 2 2.04 30.91 -0.20
C GLY A 2 1.24 29.62 -0.13
N LYS A 3 0.76 29.16 -1.30
CA LYS A 3 0.14 27.84 -1.46
C LYS A 3 1.17 26.80 -0.98
N ALA A 4 0.78 25.88 -0.10
CA ALA A 4 1.67 24.80 0.28
C ALA A 4 2.09 24.06 -1.01
N MET A 5 3.40 23.91 -1.23
CA MET A 5 3.87 23.15 -2.39
C MET A 5 3.34 21.74 -2.27
N GLY A 6 2.58 21.29 -3.27
CA GLY A 6 2.13 19.92 -3.36
C GLY A 6 3.29 18.93 -3.34
N ASN A 7 3.05 17.69 -2.95
CA ASN A 7 4.07 16.66 -2.99
C ASN A 7 4.35 16.18 -4.42
N PHE A 8 3.40 16.40 -5.33
CA PHE A 8 3.51 16.05 -6.74
C PHE A 8 4.15 17.20 -7.51
N THR A 9 5.34 16.98 -8.05
CA THR A 9 6.14 18.02 -8.74
C THR A 9 5.95 17.97 -10.26
N GLU A 10 6.43 19.00 -10.98
CA GLU A 10 6.45 18.99 -12.46
C GLU A 10 7.24 17.81 -13.02
N LEU A 11 8.34 17.39 -12.36
CA LEU A 11 9.09 16.22 -12.74
C LEU A 11 8.28 14.94 -12.54
N ASP A 12 7.55 14.84 -11.44
CA ASP A 12 6.65 13.70 -11.20
C ASP A 12 5.57 13.63 -12.29
N ALA A 13 4.96 14.77 -12.65
CA ALA A 13 3.98 14.86 -13.73
C ALA A 13 4.55 14.41 -15.07
N TYR A 14 5.75 14.87 -15.41
CA TYR A 14 6.43 14.48 -16.64
C TYR A 14 6.71 12.97 -16.69
N LEU A 15 7.35 12.43 -15.66
CA LEU A 15 7.70 11.01 -15.59
C LEU A 15 6.44 10.11 -15.56
N PHE A 16 5.40 10.54 -14.85
CA PHE A 16 4.13 9.83 -14.80
C PHE A 16 3.44 9.81 -16.16
N GLY A 17 3.39 10.95 -16.85
CA GLY A 17 2.86 11.05 -18.21
C GLY A 17 3.63 10.21 -19.24
N GLN A 18 4.92 9.97 -19.03
CA GLN A 18 5.75 9.09 -19.85
C GLN A 18 5.62 7.60 -19.49
N GLY A 19 4.95 7.26 -18.39
CA GLY A 19 4.89 5.88 -17.87
C GLY A 19 6.22 5.37 -17.31
N THR A 20 7.13 6.26 -16.93
CA THR A 20 8.47 5.92 -16.43
C THR A 20 8.71 6.31 -14.97
N HIS A 21 7.65 6.71 -14.27
CA HIS A 21 7.73 7.07 -12.86
C HIS A 21 7.63 5.81 -11.96
N TYR A 22 8.74 5.08 -11.82
CA TYR A 22 8.76 3.83 -11.04
C TYR A 22 8.56 4.02 -9.53
N ASP A 23 8.78 5.24 -9.01
CA ASP A 23 8.57 5.61 -7.60
C ASP A 23 7.24 6.31 -7.34
N ILE A 24 6.27 6.21 -8.25
CA ILE A 24 4.97 6.90 -8.15
C ILE A 24 4.20 6.54 -6.87
N TYR A 25 4.40 5.33 -6.34
CA TYR A 25 3.81 4.87 -5.08
C TYR A 25 4.24 5.71 -3.85
N LYS A 26 5.32 6.48 -3.95
CA LYS A 26 5.75 7.46 -2.93
C LYS A 26 5.00 8.78 -3.01
N LYS A 27 4.21 8.96 -4.06
CA LYS A 27 3.46 10.19 -4.34
C LYS A 27 1.96 9.99 -4.28
N LEU A 28 1.46 8.94 -4.94
CA LEU A 28 0.05 8.54 -4.88
C LEU A 28 -0.22 7.72 -3.60
N GLY A 29 -1.44 7.80 -3.09
CA GLY A 29 -1.83 7.16 -1.85
C GLY A 29 -1.91 8.13 -0.66
N ALA A 30 -1.88 7.57 0.55
CA ALA A 30 -1.92 8.31 1.80
C ALA A 30 -0.56 8.26 2.50
N HIS A 31 0.09 9.42 2.66
CA HIS A 31 1.42 9.53 3.24
C HIS A 31 1.44 10.45 4.45
N LEU A 32 2.06 10.01 5.55
CA LEU A 32 2.34 10.87 6.69
C LEU A 32 3.21 12.04 6.23
N SER A 33 2.81 13.25 6.55
CA SER A 33 3.45 14.47 6.05
C SER A 33 3.38 15.60 7.05
N VAL A 34 4.17 16.64 6.79
CA VAL A 34 4.15 17.89 7.55
C VAL A 34 3.95 19.04 6.60
N ASP A 35 2.94 19.85 6.86
CA ASP A 35 2.70 21.10 6.14
C ASP A 35 2.87 22.30 7.10
N GLY A 36 3.93 23.07 6.89
CA GLY A 36 4.38 24.09 7.81
C GLY A 36 4.73 23.52 9.18
N LYS A 37 3.89 23.77 10.18
CA LYS A 37 4.03 23.24 11.57
C LYS A 37 3.01 22.13 11.89
N LYS A 38 2.13 21.80 10.96
CA LYS A 38 1.05 20.82 11.18
C LYS A 38 1.47 19.46 10.66
N LYS A 39 1.41 18.45 11.53
CA LYS A 39 1.50 17.05 11.14
C LYS A 39 0.14 16.60 10.63
N GLY A 40 0.13 15.67 9.68
CA GLY A 40 -1.10 15.13 9.09
C GLY A 40 -0.80 14.12 8.01
N VAL A 41 -1.77 13.92 7.14
CA VAL A 41 -1.68 12.99 6.01
C VAL A 41 -1.92 13.74 4.71
N ARG A 42 -1.07 13.51 3.74
CA ARG A 42 -1.25 13.94 2.37
C ARG A 42 -1.86 12.79 1.59
N PHE A 43 -2.95 13.09 0.91
CA PHE A 43 -3.66 12.16 0.04
C PHE A 43 -3.47 12.59 -1.40
N ALA A 44 -3.17 11.63 -2.28
CA ALA A 44 -3.10 11.88 -3.71
C ALA A 44 -3.65 10.69 -4.50
N VAL A 45 -4.44 10.96 -5.53
CA VAL A 45 -5.07 9.94 -6.36
C VAL A 45 -5.11 10.35 -7.83
N TRP A 46 -4.91 9.39 -8.71
CA TRP A 46 -5.09 9.59 -10.14
C TRP A 46 -6.54 9.29 -10.53
N ALA A 47 -7.25 10.31 -10.97
CA ALA A 47 -8.65 10.23 -11.39
C ALA A 47 -8.90 11.17 -12.59
N PRO A 48 -8.33 10.87 -13.78
CA PRO A 48 -8.27 11.81 -14.90
C PRO A 48 -9.64 12.25 -15.41
N ASN A 49 -10.65 11.39 -15.28
CA ASN A 49 -12.01 11.65 -15.77
C ASN A 49 -12.93 12.21 -14.66
N ALA A 50 -12.41 12.47 -13.47
CA ALA A 50 -13.19 13.03 -12.38
C ALA A 50 -13.43 14.53 -12.61
N LYS A 51 -14.63 14.98 -12.30
CA LYS A 51 -14.96 16.40 -12.19
C LYS A 51 -14.45 16.98 -10.89
N ARG A 52 -14.69 16.27 -9.77
CA ARG A 52 -14.22 16.60 -8.42
C ARG A 52 -13.84 15.33 -7.68
N VAL A 53 -12.93 15.44 -6.73
CA VAL A 53 -12.53 14.36 -5.83
C VAL A 53 -12.51 14.87 -4.40
N PHE A 54 -12.98 14.04 -3.47
CA PHE A 54 -12.92 14.32 -2.04
C PHE A 54 -12.24 13.15 -1.33
N VAL A 55 -11.56 13.41 -0.23
CA VAL A 55 -11.15 12.38 0.71
C VAL A 55 -12.07 12.40 1.92
N ILE A 56 -12.77 11.30 2.13
CA ILE A 56 -13.73 11.12 3.22
C ILE A 56 -13.27 9.98 4.13
N GLY A 57 -13.56 10.09 5.41
CA GLY A 57 -13.13 9.10 6.37
C GLY A 57 -13.59 9.41 7.80
N GLU A 58 -13.08 8.67 8.75
CA GLU A 58 -13.40 8.87 10.18
C GLU A 58 -13.10 10.29 10.65
N PHE A 59 -12.06 10.93 10.12
CA PHE A 59 -11.60 12.25 10.50
C PHE A 59 -12.54 13.40 10.15
N ASN A 60 -13.46 13.19 9.24
CA ASN A 60 -14.50 14.15 8.89
C ASN A 60 -15.93 13.59 8.99
N GLY A 61 -16.12 12.45 9.70
CA GLY A 61 -17.40 11.80 9.88
C GLY A 61 -18.00 11.28 8.57
N TRP A 62 -17.17 10.98 7.58
CA TRP A 62 -17.56 10.53 6.22
C TRP A 62 -18.36 11.60 5.45
N ASP A 63 -18.15 12.88 5.76
CA ASP A 63 -18.83 13.99 5.10
C ASP A 63 -18.38 14.11 3.64
N GLU A 64 -19.31 13.93 2.73
CA GLU A 64 -19.12 13.95 1.27
C GLU A 64 -18.80 15.34 0.71
N THR A 65 -18.93 16.38 1.51
CA THR A 65 -18.69 17.76 1.10
C THR A 65 -17.38 18.32 1.67
N ALA A 66 -16.78 17.61 2.61
CA ALA A 66 -15.53 18.02 3.26
C ALA A 66 -14.30 17.49 2.52
N ASN A 67 -13.17 18.18 2.71
CA ASN A 67 -11.86 17.78 2.19
C ASN A 67 -11.83 17.52 0.66
N GLU A 68 -12.37 18.48 -0.10
CA GLU A 68 -12.19 18.50 -1.55
C GLU A 68 -10.70 18.57 -1.89
N MET A 69 -10.30 17.75 -2.87
CA MET A 69 -8.93 17.65 -3.33
C MET A 69 -8.69 18.63 -4.49
N GLU A 70 -7.51 19.24 -4.51
CA GLU A 70 -7.10 20.12 -5.60
C GLU A 70 -6.50 19.32 -6.74
N ARG A 71 -6.83 19.67 -7.97
CA ARG A 71 -6.19 19.11 -9.16
C ARG A 71 -4.77 19.65 -9.29
N VAL A 72 -3.81 18.73 -9.49
CA VAL A 72 -2.40 19.07 -9.65
C VAL A 72 -2.12 19.58 -11.06
N GLU A 73 -1.25 20.59 -11.18
CA GLU A 73 -0.80 21.07 -12.47
C GLU A 73 0.30 20.18 -13.10
N PRO A 74 0.32 19.98 -14.41
CA PRO A 74 -0.73 20.39 -15.35
C PRO A 74 -2.02 19.55 -15.17
N GLU A 75 -3.17 20.19 -15.23
CA GLU A 75 -4.47 19.52 -15.01
C GLU A 75 -4.68 18.26 -15.87
N SER A 76 -4.05 18.23 -17.05
CA SER A 76 -4.10 17.08 -17.97
C SER A 76 -3.54 15.79 -17.39
N ILE A 77 -2.70 15.86 -16.33
CA ILE A 77 -2.16 14.65 -15.68
C ILE A 77 -3.25 13.89 -14.91
N GLY A 78 -4.31 14.57 -14.48
CA GLY A 78 -5.46 13.97 -13.82
C GLY A 78 -5.21 13.49 -12.38
N VAL A 79 -4.20 14.03 -11.72
CA VAL A 79 -3.92 13.76 -10.30
C VAL A 79 -4.62 14.80 -9.43
N PHE A 80 -5.20 14.36 -8.32
CA PHE A 80 -5.76 15.20 -7.28
C PHE A 80 -5.01 14.98 -5.97
N GLU A 81 -4.76 16.05 -5.22
CA GLU A 81 -4.13 15.95 -3.90
C GLU A 81 -4.75 16.88 -2.87
N THR A 82 -4.62 16.51 -1.59
CA THR A 82 -4.97 17.37 -0.46
C THR A 82 -4.13 16.98 0.77
N PHE A 83 -4.03 17.90 1.73
CA PHE A 83 -3.41 17.65 3.02
C PHE A 83 -4.46 17.80 4.14
N VAL A 84 -4.60 16.75 4.94
CA VAL A 84 -5.51 16.75 6.10
C VAL A 84 -4.67 16.78 7.38
N PRO A 85 -4.72 17.89 8.15
CA PRO A 85 -3.94 18.03 9.36
C PRO A 85 -4.53 17.24 10.53
N ASN A 86 -3.68 16.95 11.54
CA ASN A 86 -4.05 16.34 12.82
C ASN A 86 -4.63 14.93 12.74
N ILE A 87 -4.33 14.20 11.68
CA ILE A 87 -4.62 12.78 11.53
C ILE A 87 -3.32 12.00 11.34
N GLY A 88 -3.36 10.68 11.56
CA GLY A 88 -2.19 9.80 11.49
C GLY A 88 -2.53 8.39 11.07
N THR A 89 -1.69 7.45 11.45
CA THR A 89 -1.87 6.02 11.15
C THR A 89 -3.14 5.45 11.77
N GLY A 90 -3.70 4.44 11.12
CA GLY A 90 -4.88 3.71 11.59
C GLY A 90 -6.21 4.30 11.14
N VAL A 91 -6.24 5.52 10.60
CA VAL A 91 -7.46 6.20 10.16
C VAL A 91 -8.01 5.59 8.88
N LEU A 92 -9.30 5.28 8.86
CA LEU A 92 -10.00 4.77 7.68
C LEU A 92 -10.43 5.91 6.75
N TYR A 93 -10.27 5.69 5.43
CA TYR A 93 -10.65 6.66 4.41
C TYR A 93 -11.08 6.01 3.09
N LYS A 94 -11.76 6.79 2.26
CA LYS A 94 -12.06 6.52 0.84
C LYS A 94 -11.90 7.77 0.01
N TYR A 95 -11.76 7.60 -1.29
CA TYR A 95 -11.97 8.68 -2.24
C TYR A 95 -13.43 8.68 -2.71
N LEU A 96 -14.06 9.84 -2.64
CA LEU A 96 -15.35 10.11 -3.25
C LEU A 96 -15.09 10.87 -4.55
N ILE A 97 -15.45 10.24 -5.67
CA ILE A 97 -15.22 10.76 -7.01
C ILE A 97 -16.55 11.20 -7.62
N GLU A 98 -16.68 12.48 -7.95
CA GLU A 98 -17.76 13.00 -8.75
C GLU A 98 -17.39 12.90 -10.23
N THR A 99 -18.13 12.14 -11.00
CA THR A 99 -17.93 12.01 -12.45
C THR A 99 -18.51 13.21 -13.20
N ALA A 100 -18.27 13.31 -14.51
CA ALA A 100 -18.74 14.41 -15.35
C ALA A 100 -20.29 14.53 -15.40
N ASP A 101 -21.00 13.41 -15.27
CA ASP A 101 -22.45 13.33 -15.23
C ASP A 101 -23.05 13.54 -13.81
N GLY A 102 -22.19 13.78 -12.80
CA GLY A 102 -22.60 14.00 -11.42
C GLY A 102 -22.78 12.72 -10.59
N THR A 103 -22.47 11.56 -11.13
CA THR A 103 -22.50 10.30 -10.35
C THR A 103 -21.42 10.30 -9.29
N LEU A 104 -21.73 9.86 -8.07
CA LEU A 104 -20.79 9.73 -6.96
C LEU A 104 -20.30 8.29 -6.83
N LEU A 105 -18.98 8.11 -6.84
CA LEU A 105 -18.32 6.82 -6.75
C LEU A 105 -17.41 6.77 -5.51
N TYR A 106 -17.70 5.85 -4.59
CA TYR A 106 -16.87 5.60 -3.41
C TYR A 106 -15.81 4.56 -3.75
N LYS A 107 -14.54 4.93 -3.70
CA LYS A 107 -13.41 4.08 -4.09
C LYS A 107 -12.41 3.92 -2.96
N ALA A 108 -11.93 2.68 -2.79
CA ALA A 108 -10.70 2.45 -2.04
C ALA A 108 -9.51 3.06 -2.78
N ASP A 109 -8.46 3.34 -2.04
CA ASP A 109 -7.22 3.85 -2.60
C ASP A 109 -6.43 2.71 -3.28
N PRO A 110 -6.12 2.82 -4.58
CA PRO A 110 -5.34 1.79 -5.27
C PRO A 110 -3.87 1.72 -4.81
N TYR A 111 -3.39 2.75 -4.09
CA TYR A 111 -2.05 2.82 -3.52
C TYR A 111 -2.05 2.68 -1.99
N ALA A 112 -3.15 2.20 -1.39
CA ALA A 112 -3.20 1.97 0.05
C ALA A 112 -2.18 0.89 0.47
N ASN A 113 -1.48 1.15 1.56
CA ASN A 113 -0.57 0.18 2.18
C ASN A 113 -1.27 -0.74 3.18
N GLU A 114 -2.50 -0.41 3.58
CA GLU A 114 -3.32 -1.21 4.49
C GLU A 114 -4.80 -1.03 4.14
N ALA A 115 -5.58 -2.10 4.26
CA ALA A 115 -7.01 -2.11 4.03
C ALA A 115 -7.79 -2.39 5.33
N GLU A 116 -9.05 -1.97 5.35
CA GLU A 116 -10.01 -2.33 6.39
C GLU A 116 -10.32 -3.83 6.34
N LEU A 117 -10.48 -4.45 7.50
CA LEU A 117 -10.93 -5.84 7.57
C LEU A 117 -12.35 -5.98 7.05
N ARG A 118 -12.60 -7.09 6.34
CA ARG A 118 -13.93 -7.44 5.85
C ARG A 118 -14.98 -7.49 6.97
N PRO A 119 -16.19 -7.06 6.72
CA PRO A 119 -16.81 -6.66 5.43
C PRO A 119 -16.52 -5.22 4.99
N GLY A 120 -15.71 -4.49 5.73
CA GLY A 120 -15.31 -3.13 5.37
C GLY A 120 -14.57 -3.07 4.02
N THR A 121 -14.57 -1.90 3.41
CA THR A 121 -13.97 -1.66 2.09
C THR A 121 -13.19 -0.34 2.03
N ALA A 122 -12.86 0.24 3.18
CA ALA A 122 -12.06 1.43 3.25
C ALA A 122 -10.55 1.10 3.15
N SER A 123 -9.79 2.08 2.75
CA SER A 123 -8.34 2.08 2.90
C SER A 123 -7.95 2.61 4.27
N LYS A 124 -6.77 2.27 4.75
CA LYS A 124 -6.29 2.68 6.07
C LYS A 124 -4.92 3.34 5.94
N VAL A 125 -4.74 4.46 6.63
CA VAL A 125 -3.45 5.14 6.66
C VAL A 125 -2.44 4.30 7.41
N ALA A 126 -1.36 3.89 6.76
CA ALA A 126 -0.30 3.08 7.33
C ALA A 126 1.06 3.77 7.26
N ASP A 127 1.91 3.49 8.24
CA ASP A 127 3.33 3.85 8.21
C ASP A 127 4.15 2.58 7.99
N ILE A 128 4.76 2.46 6.83
CA ILE A 128 5.60 1.32 6.44
C ILE A 128 7.10 1.61 6.55
N GLU A 129 7.50 2.83 6.92
CA GLU A 129 8.91 3.25 6.91
C GLU A 129 9.62 3.06 8.25
N HIS A 130 8.89 2.74 9.32
CA HIS A 130 9.47 2.62 10.66
C HIS A 130 10.25 1.31 10.90
N PHE A 131 10.15 0.33 10.00
CA PHE A 131 10.85 -0.96 10.15
C PHE A 131 12.36 -0.79 10.01
N LYS A 132 13.10 -1.25 11.02
CA LYS A 132 14.56 -1.20 11.02
C LYS A 132 15.12 -2.52 10.49
N TRP A 133 15.64 -2.49 9.29
CA TRP A 133 16.31 -3.62 8.67
C TRP A 133 17.63 -3.93 9.36
N THR A 134 17.89 -5.21 9.64
CA THR A 134 19.13 -5.69 10.26
C THR A 134 20.00 -6.52 9.31
N ASP A 135 19.71 -6.45 8.04
CA ASP A 135 20.26 -7.27 6.95
C ASP A 135 21.45 -6.65 6.20
N SER A 136 22.05 -5.57 6.72
CA SER A 136 23.10 -4.80 6.05
C SER A 136 24.31 -5.67 5.61
N LYS A 137 24.65 -6.71 6.38
CA LYS A 137 25.72 -7.64 6.00
C LYS A 137 25.29 -8.47 4.79
N TRP A 138 24.09 -9.04 4.83
CA TRP A 138 23.55 -9.83 3.72
C TRP A 138 23.44 -9.00 2.43
N MET A 139 22.99 -7.75 2.52
CA MET A 139 22.92 -6.83 1.37
C MET A 139 24.29 -6.56 0.77
N LYS A 140 25.33 -6.39 1.60
CA LYS A 140 26.72 -6.22 1.12
C LYS A 140 27.25 -7.48 0.43
N ASP A 141 27.02 -8.64 1.04
CA ASP A 141 27.45 -9.94 0.48
C ASP A 141 26.74 -10.22 -0.85
N ARG A 142 25.45 -9.90 -0.94
CA ARG A 142 24.66 -9.99 -2.18
C ARG A 142 25.19 -9.06 -3.26
N ALA A 143 25.48 -7.81 -2.94
CA ALA A 143 26.01 -6.83 -3.89
C ALA A 143 27.41 -7.20 -4.40
N ALA A 144 28.21 -7.89 -3.59
CA ALA A 144 29.53 -8.38 -3.97
C ALA A 144 29.52 -9.66 -4.84
N CYS A 145 28.36 -10.34 -4.91
CA CYS A 145 28.21 -11.53 -5.73
C CYS A 145 28.15 -11.14 -7.22
N LYS A 146 29.20 -11.49 -7.99
CA LYS A 146 29.31 -11.14 -9.42
C LYS A 146 28.42 -12.00 -10.30
N ASP A 147 28.26 -13.27 -9.94
CA ASP A 147 27.40 -14.21 -10.67
C ASP A 147 26.59 -15.05 -9.68
N PRO A 148 25.28 -14.73 -9.53
CA PRO A 148 24.39 -15.49 -8.66
C PRO A 148 24.10 -16.89 -9.19
N TYR A 149 24.32 -17.16 -10.49
CA TYR A 149 24.01 -18.44 -11.14
C TYR A 149 25.12 -19.49 -11.00
N GLU A 150 26.30 -19.09 -10.51
CA GLU A 150 27.38 -20.06 -10.21
C GLU A 150 27.10 -20.91 -8.96
N LYS A 151 26.10 -20.55 -8.15
CA LYS A 151 25.75 -21.26 -6.92
C LYS A 151 24.51 -22.14 -7.13
N PRO A 152 24.46 -23.31 -6.46
CA PRO A 152 23.25 -24.11 -6.47
C PRO A 152 22.05 -23.33 -5.94
N MET A 153 20.91 -23.48 -6.57
CA MET A 153 19.66 -22.84 -6.20
C MET A 153 18.62 -23.91 -5.88
N ALA A 154 18.07 -23.85 -4.66
CA ALA A 154 16.95 -24.64 -4.21
C ALA A 154 15.86 -23.68 -3.72
N ILE A 155 14.74 -23.64 -4.42
CA ILE A 155 13.62 -22.71 -4.15
C ILE A 155 12.51 -23.47 -3.44
N TYR A 156 12.02 -22.92 -2.34
CA TYR A 156 10.84 -23.40 -1.64
C TYR A 156 9.67 -22.47 -1.91
N GLU A 157 8.71 -22.94 -2.71
CA GLU A 157 7.48 -22.21 -2.99
C GLU A 157 6.46 -22.52 -1.89
N VAL A 158 5.89 -21.49 -1.27
CA VAL A 158 5.00 -21.64 -0.14
C VAL A 158 3.85 -20.65 -0.16
N HIS A 159 2.64 -21.16 0.07
CA HIS A 159 1.45 -20.37 0.31
C HIS A 159 1.22 -20.25 1.83
N PRO A 160 1.44 -19.05 2.44
CA PRO A 160 1.41 -18.86 3.89
C PRO A 160 0.13 -19.38 4.55
N GLY A 161 -1.02 -19.12 3.95
CA GLY A 161 -2.32 -19.49 4.52
C GLY A 161 -2.62 -21.00 4.55
N SER A 162 -1.86 -21.82 3.82
CA SER A 162 -2.04 -23.29 3.79
C SER A 162 -0.84 -24.07 4.31
N TRP A 163 0.28 -23.41 4.61
CA TRP A 163 1.51 -24.09 5.00
C TRP A 163 1.41 -24.74 6.38
N LYS A 164 0.99 -23.97 7.39
CA LYS A 164 0.73 -24.44 8.75
C LYS A 164 -0.43 -23.66 9.36
N LYS A 165 -1.08 -24.29 10.34
CA LYS A 165 -2.14 -23.69 11.15
C LYS A 165 -1.92 -23.99 12.63
N HIS A 166 -2.42 -23.12 13.51
CA HIS A 166 -2.66 -23.40 14.91
C HIS A 166 -3.79 -24.40 15.09
N GLU A 167 -3.90 -24.98 16.27
CA GLU A 167 -5.13 -25.64 16.67
C GLU A 167 -6.28 -24.61 16.69
N GLN A 168 -7.39 -24.94 16.07
CA GLN A 168 -8.56 -24.09 16.02
C GLN A 168 -9.16 -23.95 17.41
N THR A 169 -9.54 -22.74 17.79
CA THR A 169 -10.19 -22.42 19.05
C THR A 169 -11.49 -21.67 18.80
N GLU A 170 -12.32 -21.46 19.84
CA GLU A 170 -13.54 -20.66 19.72
C GLU A 170 -13.23 -19.18 19.37
N GLU A 171 -12.02 -18.70 19.70
CA GLU A 171 -11.56 -17.33 19.42
C GLU A 171 -10.85 -17.20 18.07
N ASP A 172 -10.33 -18.31 17.54
CA ASP A 172 -9.63 -18.40 16.25
C ASP A 172 -10.08 -19.67 15.49
N GLU A 173 -11.24 -19.55 14.83
CA GLU A 173 -11.85 -20.63 14.08
C GLU A 173 -11.04 -21.05 12.86
N ASP A 174 -10.28 -20.14 12.28
CA ASP A 174 -9.48 -20.37 11.07
C ASP A 174 -8.10 -20.97 11.38
N GLY A 175 -7.52 -20.66 12.53
CA GLY A 175 -6.22 -21.11 13.00
C GLY A 175 -5.05 -20.65 12.10
N PHE A 176 -5.18 -19.56 11.38
CA PHE A 176 -4.11 -19.08 10.51
C PHE A 176 -2.99 -18.42 11.29
N TYR A 177 -1.75 -18.76 10.96
CA TYR A 177 -0.60 -17.99 11.40
C TYR A 177 -0.63 -16.57 10.81
N ASN A 178 -0.32 -15.57 11.65
CA ASN A 178 -0.01 -14.24 11.13
C ASN A 178 1.40 -14.23 10.50
N TYR A 179 1.72 -13.18 9.74
CA TYR A 179 3.00 -13.09 9.04
C TYR A 179 4.23 -13.08 9.95
N ARG A 180 4.10 -12.63 11.21
CA ARG A 180 5.22 -12.63 12.17
C ARG A 180 5.52 -14.03 12.67
N GLU A 181 4.50 -14.81 12.95
CA GLU A 181 4.60 -16.20 13.39
C GLU A 181 5.18 -17.08 12.29
N ILE A 182 4.60 -17.00 11.09
CA ILE A 182 5.06 -17.80 9.95
C ILE A 182 6.50 -17.47 9.58
N ALA A 183 6.94 -16.20 9.68
CA ALA A 183 8.29 -15.81 9.34
C ALA A 183 9.35 -16.54 10.16
N HIS A 184 9.12 -16.72 11.46
CA HIS A 184 10.06 -17.43 12.35
C HIS A 184 10.11 -18.92 12.05
N GLU A 185 8.96 -19.57 11.92
CA GLU A 185 8.90 -21.00 11.65
C GLU A 185 9.38 -21.36 10.26
N LEU A 186 8.98 -20.58 9.26
CA LEU A 186 9.41 -20.79 7.87
C LEU A 186 10.92 -20.60 7.72
N ALA A 187 11.49 -19.56 8.32
CA ALA A 187 12.93 -19.32 8.27
C ALA A 187 13.73 -20.48 8.90
N ALA A 188 13.26 -21.03 10.03
CA ALA A 188 13.87 -22.18 10.66
C ALA A 188 13.80 -23.43 9.77
N TYR A 189 12.61 -23.70 9.23
CA TYR A 189 12.35 -24.85 8.37
C TYR A 189 13.19 -24.85 7.08
N VAL A 190 13.19 -23.73 6.34
CA VAL A 190 13.92 -23.65 5.07
C VAL A 190 15.43 -23.73 5.27
N LYS A 191 15.92 -23.24 6.39
CA LYS A 191 17.35 -23.32 6.76
C LYS A 191 17.74 -24.76 7.09
N ASP A 192 16.93 -25.47 7.87
CA ASP A 192 17.16 -26.87 8.25
C ASP A 192 17.15 -27.79 7.01
N MET A 193 16.19 -27.56 6.10
CA MET A 193 16.04 -28.32 4.86
C MET A 193 17.05 -27.95 3.77
N GLY A 194 17.86 -26.89 3.97
CA GLY A 194 18.90 -26.49 3.02
C GLY A 194 18.39 -25.71 1.80
N TYR A 195 17.20 -25.15 1.84
CA TYR A 195 16.71 -24.26 0.79
C TYR A 195 17.49 -22.94 0.77
N THR A 196 17.74 -22.43 -0.43
CA THR A 196 18.48 -21.16 -0.62
C THR A 196 17.57 -19.97 -0.86
N HIS A 197 16.35 -20.22 -1.36
CA HIS A 197 15.35 -19.19 -1.70
C HIS A 197 13.97 -19.62 -1.23
N VAL A 198 13.14 -18.64 -0.94
CA VAL A 198 11.71 -18.83 -0.64
C VAL A 198 10.90 -18.00 -1.61
N GLU A 199 9.91 -18.61 -2.25
CA GLU A 199 8.89 -17.95 -3.05
C GLU A 199 7.59 -17.92 -2.27
N LEU A 200 7.16 -16.71 -1.88
CA LEU A 200 5.94 -16.50 -1.12
C LEU A 200 4.77 -16.20 -2.05
N MET A 201 3.77 -17.08 -2.06
CA MET A 201 2.56 -16.93 -2.86
C MET A 201 1.50 -16.09 -2.13
N GLY A 202 0.84 -15.17 -2.85
CA GLY A 202 -0.36 -14.47 -2.38
C GLY A 202 -0.18 -13.60 -1.14
N ILE A 203 0.98 -12.96 -0.96
CA ILE A 203 1.26 -12.09 0.21
C ILE A 203 0.85 -10.64 0.03
N LEU A 204 0.46 -10.22 -1.16
CA LEU A 204 -0.04 -8.86 -1.38
C LEU A 204 -1.40 -8.70 -0.70
N GLU A 205 -1.60 -7.55 -0.06
CA GLU A 205 -2.87 -7.20 0.57
C GLU A 205 -4.01 -7.31 -0.44
N HIS A 206 -5.03 -8.10 -0.13
CA HIS A 206 -6.21 -8.29 -0.97
C HIS A 206 -7.43 -8.68 -0.12
N PRO A 207 -8.65 -8.30 -0.54
CA PRO A 207 -9.84 -8.49 0.29
C PRO A 207 -10.32 -9.95 0.40
N PHE A 208 -9.80 -10.87 -0.44
CA PHE A 208 -10.19 -12.26 -0.45
C PHE A 208 -8.97 -13.17 -0.28
N CYS A 209 -8.82 -13.76 0.89
CA CYS A 209 -7.73 -14.66 1.23
C CYS A 209 -7.90 -16.10 0.67
N LEU A 210 -8.85 -16.34 -0.22
CA LEU A 210 -9.06 -17.63 -0.83
C LEU A 210 -8.23 -17.78 -2.11
N LEU A 211 -7.53 -18.88 -2.22
CA LEU A 211 -6.64 -19.23 -3.34
C LEU A 211 -7.28 -19.04 -4.73
N TYR A 212 -8.60 -19.25 -4.79
CA TYR A 212 -9.39 -19.19 -6.03
C TYR A 212 -9.90 -17.78 -6.39
N THR A 213 -9.76 -16.81 -5.50
CA THR A 213 -10.30 -15.46 -5.68
C THR A 213 -9.22 -14.39 -5.77
N SER A 214 -7.95 -14.75 -5.59
CA SER A 214 -6.84 -13.87 -5.89
C SER A 214 -6.86 -13.61 -7.40
N PRO A 215 -7.11 -12.37 -7.87
CA PRO A 215 -6.95 -12.08 -9.28
C PRO A 215 -5.49 -12.31 -9.63
N SER A 216 -5.21 -13.38 -10.35
CA SER A 216 -3.91 -13.51 -11.00
C SER A 216 -3.72 -12.26 -11.85
N PRO A 217 -2.63 -11.51 -11.70
CA PRO A 217 -2.31 -10.46 -12.64
C PRO A 217 -2.14 -11.13 -14.00
N ARG A 218 -3.06 -10.86 -14.88
CA ARG A 218 -2.97 -11.24 -16.30
C ARG A 218 -2.38 -10.09 -17.07
#